data_499a8b1194b0a094219c88946c983bf0
#
_entry.id   499a8b1194b0a094219c88946c983bf0
#
_cell.length_a   1.000
_cell.length_b   1.000
_cell.length_c   1.000
_cell.angle_alpha   90.00
_cell.angle_beta   90.00
_cell.angle_gamma   90.00
#
_symmetry.space_group_name_H-M   'P 1'
#
loop_
_entity.id
_entity.type
_entity.pdbx_description
1 polymer ?
#
loop_
_entity_poly.entity_id
_entity_poly.type
_entity_poly.pdbx_seq_one_letter_code
_entity_poly.pdbx_strand_id
1 'polypeptide(L)'
;MAVILRPEIAALPPYRQGRAASAEAFKLSSNENPNPTHPAILAAIAESNLNRYPDGAATELRGRLAERAGVSIDEVHVGAGSASILYQLIQAAAGPGDEIVYPWRSFEAYPGIVTLAGATSIQVPNLAGGHHDLDAMAAAITDRTRVVIICSPNNPTSTIVTSAQFTGFMAKVPPTVLVILDEAYFEFVTDPHAVSGLAELENHPNLVVLRTYSKAFGLAGLRVGWAVGASYILDAARSAQIPLSVTEPAQRAAIAALDIEDELLAGVDELIERRARLFAGLVAEGWTVPEPHGNFVWFAAGAETTAVAAVLEDDGIIGRVFAGDGIRISIGEEGSVERLLRSAARVVETLPGAVENARLG
;
A
#
# COMPACT_ATOMS: atom_id res chain seq x y z
N MET A 1 -8.08 41.01 -7.36
CA MET A 1 -8.88 40.02 -6.60
C MET A 1 -8.21 38.67 -6.77
N ALA A 2 -7.96 37.92 -5.69
CA ALA A 2 -7.41 36.56 -5.76
C ALA A 2 -8.51 35.55 -6.09
N VAL A 3 -8.14 34.44 -6.75
CA VAL A 3 -9.06 33.31 -6.99
C VAL A 3 -9.43 32.68 -5.64
N ILE A 4 -10.71 32.39 -5.44
CA ILE A 4 -11.20 31.71 -4.25
C ILE A 4 -11.05 30.21 -4.48
N LEU A 5 -10.26 29.56 -3.61
CA LEU A 5 -10.05 28.11 -3.62
C LEU A 5 -10.84 27.47 -2.48
N ARG A 6 -11.10 26.18 -2.55
CA ARG A 6 -11.63 25.39 -1.44
C ARG A 6 -10.62 25.43 -0.29
N PRO A 7 -10.98 25.94 0.92
CA PRO A 7 -10.01 26.16 2.01
C PRO A 7 -9.32 24.86 2.45
N GLU A 8 -10.09 23.77 2.55
CA GLU A 8 -9.60 22.45 2.96
C GLU A 8 -8.59 21.89 1.96
N ILE A 9 -8.72 22.20 0.65
CA ILE A 9 -7.78 21.77 -0.39
C ILE A 9 -6.53 22.66 -0.37
N ALA A 10 -6.73 23.97 -0.21
CA ALA A 10 -5.60 24.92 -0.16
C ALA A 10 -4.69 24.68 1.06
N ALA A 11 -5.23 24.10 2.14
CA ALA A 11 -4.48 23.74 3.34
C ALA A 11 -3.74 22.39 3.23
N LEU A 12 -4.09 21.51 2.26
CA LEU A 12 -3.43 20.21 2.09
C LEU A 12 -1.97 20.39 1.63
N PRO A 13 -0.99 19.81 2.34
CA PRO A 13 0.36 19.76 1.82
C PRO A 13 0.39 18.86 0.57
N PRO A 14 1.12 19.25 -0.50
CA PRO A 14 1.34 18.36 -1.62
C PRO A 14 2.01 17.07 -1.17
N TYR A 15 1.63 15.93 -1.78
CA TYR A 15 2.32 14.67 -1.52
C TYR A 15 3.82 14.83 -1.81
N ARG A 16 4.63 14.40 -0.88
CA ARG A 16 6.08 14.39 -1.02
C ARG A 16 6.58 12.95 -1.04
N GLN A 17 7.21 12.59 -2.14
CA GLN A 17 7.93 11.33 -2.26
C GLN A 17 9.04 11.25 -1.18
N GLY A 18 9.46 10.03 -0.81
CA GLY A 18 10.62 9.82 0.05
C GLY A 18 11.86 10.54 -0.48
N ARG A 19 12.76 10.97 0.41
CA ARG A 19 13.98 11.72 0.04
C ARG A 19 14.81 10.90 -0.94
N ALA A 20 15.46 11.60 -1.87
CA ALA A 20 16.48 11.01 -2.72
C ALA A 20 17.69 10.61 -1.87
N ALA A 21 18.33 9.51 -2.23
CA ALA A 21 19.58 9.07 -1.62
C ALA A 21 20.78 9.51 -2.47
N SER A 22 21.95 9.70 -1.85
CA SER A 22 23.21 9.79 -2.56
C SER A 22 23.57 8.45 -3.22
N ALA A 23 24.53 8.44 -4.14
CA ALA A 23 24.95 7.21 -4.82
C ALA A 23 25.51 6.13 -3.86
N GLU A 24 25.94 6.51 -2.67
CA GLU A 24 26.52 5.61 -1.64
C GLU A 24 25.51 5.18 -0.59
N ALA A 25 24.29 5.75 -0.60
CA ALA A 25 23.24 5.48 0.35
C ALA A 25 22.16 4.57 -0.24
N PHE A 26 21.54 3.74 0.60
CA PHE A 26 20.40 2.91 0.25
C PHE A 26 19.10 3.71 0.39
N LYS A 27 18.35 3.87 -0.71
CA LYS A 27 17.03 4.50 -0.73
C LYS A 27 15.96 3.48 -0.32
N LEU A 28 15.66 3.40 0.97
CA LEU A 28 14.69 2.45 1.53
C LEU A 28 13.38 3.12 1.97
N SER A 29 12.98 4.20 1.33
CA SER A 29 11.87 5.07 1.77
C SER A 29 10.54 4.85 1.04
N SER A 30 10.50 4.11 -0.08
CA SER A 30 9.34 4.10 -0.98
C SER A 30 8.74 2.73 -1.27
N ASN A 31 9.21 1.66 -0.59
CA ASN A 31 8.77 0.28 -0.81
C ASN A 31 8.87 -0.13 -2.30
N GLU A 32 9.93 0.33 -2.95
CA GLU A 32 10.26 -0.06 -4.33
C GLU A 32 10.88 -1.46 -4.32
N ASN A 33 10.72 -2.20 -5.41
CA ASN A 33 11.43 -3.44 -5.64
C ASN A 33 12.86 -3.09 -6.09
N PRO A 34 13.92 -3.60 -5.40
CA PRO A 34 15.30 -3.29 -5.77
C PRO A 34 15.79 -4.02 -7.02
N ASN A 35 15.05 -5.05 -7.46
CA ASN A 35 15.45 -5.84 -8.61
C ASN A 35 15.29 -5.06 -9.90
N PRO A 36 16.20 -5.20 -10.89
CA PRO A 36 16.07 -4.54 -12.18
C PRO A 36 14.84 -5.07 -12.93
N THR A 37 14.25 -4.19 -13.77
CA THR A 37 13.12 -4.58 -14.61
C THR A 37 13.51 -5.72 -15.55
N HIS A 38 12.70 -6.77 -15.60
CA HIS A 38 12.95 -7.95 -16.42
C HIS A 38 13.03 -7.61 -17.92
N PRO A 39 13.97 -8.24 -18.70
CA PRO A 39 14.16 -7.93 -20.13
C PRO A 39 12.90 -8.10 -20.99
N ALA A 40 12.04 -9.11 -20.71
CA ALA A 40 10.79 -9.30 -21.43
C ALA A 40 9.82 -8.12 -21.26
N ILE A 41 9.77 -7.53 -20.06
CA ILE A 41 8.96 -6.34 -19.80
C ILE A 41 9.51 -5.12 -20.56
N LEU A 42 10.85 -4.95 -20.57
CA LEU A 42 11.48 -3.87 -21.33
C LEU A 42 11.22 -4.01 -22.84
N ALA A 43 11.25 -5.22 -23.37
CA ALA A 43 10.92 -5.51 -24.76
C ALA A 43 9.47 -5.15 -25.08
N ALA A 44 8.51 -5.55 -24.23
CA ALA A 44 7.10 -5.22 -24.40
C ALA A 44 6.84 -3.71 -24.38
N ILE A 45 7.53 -2.95 -23.50
CA ILE A 45 7.47 -1.50 -23.47
C ILE A 45 8.01 -0.89 -24.78
N ALA A 46 9.10 -1.42 -25.32
CA ALA A 46 9.72 -0.92 -26.55
C ALA A 46 8.83 -1.07 -27.80
N GLU A 47 7.88 -2.00 -27.77
CA GLU A 47 6.90 -2.21 -28.85
C GLU A 47 5.68 -1.27 -28.77
N SER A 48 5.62 -0.37 -27.76
CA SER A 48 4.48 0.53 -27.57
C SER A 48 4.39 1.62 -28.62
N ASN A 49 3.17 1.95 -29.04
CA ASN A 49 2.89 3.07 -29.95
C ASN A 49 2.76 4.39 -29.18
N LEU A 50 3.85 5.13 -29.06
CA LEU A 50 3.87 6.36 -28.26
C LEU A 50 3.11 7.55 -28.90
N ASN A 51 2.83 7.47 -30.20
CA ASN A 51 2.14 8.53 -30.96
C ASN A 51 0.62 8.31 -31.10
N ARG A 52 0.08 7.31 -30.46
CA ARG A 52 -1.34 6.98 -30.44
C ARG A 52 -1.84 6.90 -29.00
N TYR A 53 -3.14 7.14 -28.82
CA TYR A 53 -3.79 6.89 -27.55
C TYR A 53 -3.82 5.39 -27.23
N PRO A 54 -3.67 5.00 -25.97
CA PRO A 54 -3.83 3.61 -25.55
C PRO A 54 -5.29 3.16 -25.68
N ASP A 55 -5.55 1.85 -25.53
CA ASP A 55 -6.89 1.37 -25.24
C ASP A 55 -7.36 1.93 -23.90
N GLY A 56 -8.36 2.82 -23.93
CA GLY A 56 -8.89 3.50 -22.75
C GLY A 56 -9.56 2.56 -21.75
N ALA A 57 -10.03 1.42 -22.22
CA ALA A 57 -10.64 0.38 -21.39
C ALA A 57 -9.61 -0.64 -20.84
N ALA A 58 -8.36 -0.62 -21.34
CA ALA A 58 -7.32 -1.62 -21.06
C ALA A 58 -7.87 -3.05 -21.22
N THR A 59 -8.57 -3.32 -22.31
CA THR A 59 -9.41 -4.50 -22.52
C THR A 59 -8.61 -5.79 -22.39
N GLU A 60 -7.44 -5.89 -23.05
CA GLU A 60 -6.59 -7.07 -22.98
C GLU A 60 -6.11 -7.31 -21.55
N LEU A 61 -5.58 -6.30 -20.88
CA LEU A 61 -5.08 -6.44 -19.51
C LEU A 61 -6.22 -6.81 -18.55
N ARG A 62 -7.39 -6.18 -18.67
CA ARG A 62 -8.56 -6.55 -17.86
C ARG A 62 -9.01 -7.98 -18.10
N GLY A 63 -9.01 -8.44 -19.35
CA GLY A 63 -9.34 -9.83 -19.69
C GLY A 63 -8.39 -10.83 -19.02
N ARG A 64 -7.08 -10.60 -19.09
CA ARG A 64 -6.06 -11.45 -18.44
C ARG A 64 -6.20 -11.44 -16.91
N LEU A 65 -6.49 -10.29 -16.31
CA LEU A 65 -6.71 -10.18 -14.87
C LEU A 65 -8.02 -10.85 -14.42
N ALA A 66 -9.08 -10.75 -15.22
CA ALA A 66 -10.35 -11.43 -14.97
C ALA A 66 -10.19 -12.96 -14.99
N GLU A 67 -9.49 -13.50 -16.00
CA GLU A 67 -9.16 -14.91 -16.11
C GLU A 67 -8.35 -15.38 -14.87
N ARG A 68 -7.31 -14.62 -14.49
CA ARG A 68 -6.49 -14.91 -13.31
C ARG A 68 -7.27 -14.88 -12.01
N ALA A 69 -8.22 -13.94 -11.86
CA ALA A 69 -9.03 -13.79 -10.66
C ALA A 69 -10.28 -14.70 -10.63
N GLY A 70 -10.60 -15.39 -11.74
CA GLY A 70 -11.79 -16.23 -11.85
C GLY A 70 -13.11 -15.45 -11.89
N VAL A 71 -13.11 -14.21 -12.39
CA VAL A 71 -14.26 -13.30 -12.43
C VAL A 71 -14.55 -12.83 -13.86
N SER A 72 -15.65 -12.09 -14.07
CA SER A 72 -15.93 -11.49 -15.37
C SER A 72 -15.07 -10.25 -15.61
N ILE A 73 -14.85 -9.88 -16.88
CA ILE A 73 -14.07 -8.68 -17.24
C ILE A 73 -14.70 -7.39 -16.69
N ASP A 74 -16.01 -7.36 -16.48
CA ASP A 74 -16.71 -6.19 -15.95
C ASP A 74 -16.47 -6.01 -14.43
N GLU A 75 -16.06 -7.07 -13.77
CA GLU A 75 -15.66 -7.09 -12.36
C GLU A 75 -14.17 -6.75 -12.15
N VAL A 76 -13.45 -6.34 -13.20
CA VAL A 76 -12.06 -5.88 -13.13
C VAL A 76 -11.96 -4.43 -13.59
N HIS A 77 -11.26 -3.61 -12.82
CA HIS A 77 -10.90 -2.24 -13.18
C HIS A 77 -9.39 -2.05 -13.16
N VAL A 78 -8.84 -1.31 -14.13
CA VAL A 78 -7.42 -0.97 -14.23
C VAL A 78 -7.27 0.54 -14.17
N GLY A 79 -6.33 1.03 -13.35
CA GLY A 79 -6.08 2.46 -13.16
C GLY A 79 -4.59 2.81 -13.11
N ALA A 80 -4.30 4.09 -13.11
CA ALA A 80 -2.94 4.63 -13.01
C ALA A 80 -2.32 4.42 -11.61
N GLY A 81 -2.11 3.16 -11.24
CA GLY A 81 -1.80 2.66 -9.90
C GLY A 81 -3.03 2.45 -9.03
N SER A 82 -2.94 1.56 -8.04
CA SER A 82 -4.06 1.28 -7.10
C SER A 82 -4.52 2.55 -6.35
N ALA A 83 -3.61 3.49 -6.06
CA ALA A 83 -3.97 4.76 -5.43
C ALA A 83 -4.94 5.60 -6.28
N SER A 84 -4.82 5.57 -7.62
CA SER A 84 -5.77 6.22 -8.52
C SER A 84 -7.16 5.56 -8.44
N ILE A 85 -7.20 4.23 -8.37
CA ILE A 85 -8.47 3.48 -8.24
C ILE A 85 -9.10 3.77 -6.88
N LEU A 86 -8.30 3.79 -5.81
CA LEU A 86 -8.78 4.17 -4.48
C LEU A 86 -9.44 5.56 -4.50
N TYR A 87 -8.79 6.53 -5.14
CA TYR A 87 -9.35 7.87 -5.32
C TYR A 87 -10.70 7.82 -6.07
N GLN A 88 -10.80 7.06 -7.15
CA GLN A 88 -12.00 6.91 -7.96
C GLN A 88 -13.15 6.26 -7.17
N LEU A 89 -12.87 5.19 -6.41
CA LEU A 89 -13.85 4.52 -5.55
C LEU A 89 -14.39 5.47 -4.48
N ILE A 90 -13.51 6.22 -3.83
CA ILE A 90 -13.91 7.20 -2.82
C ILE A 90 -14.75 8.32 -3.43
N GLN A 91 -14.35 8.86 -4.60
CA GLN A 91 -15.13 9.88 -5.30
C GLN A 91 -16.51 9.37 -5.77
N ALA A 92 -16.61 8.09 -6.09
CA ALA A 92 -17.88 7.48 -6.51
C ALA A 92 -18.82 7.20 -5.32
N ALA A 93 -18.27 6.93 -4.13
CA ALA A 93 -19.04 6.45 -2.98
C ALA A 93 -19.34 7.53 -1.93
N ALA A 94 -18.49 8.57 -1.79
CA ALA A 94 -18.58 9.53 -0.69
C ALA A 94 -18.35 10.97 -1.13
N GLY A 95 -18.96 11.90 -0.41
CA GLY A 95 -18.88 13.34 -0.63
C GLY A 95 -19.09 14.15 0.64
N PRO A 96 -19.43 15.46 0.53
CA PRO A 96 -19.66 16.31 1.68
C PRO A 96 -20.76 15.78 2.60
N GLY A 97 -20.45 15.62 3.88
CA GLY A 97 -21.35 15.09 4.91
C GLY A 97 -21.20 13.59 5.16
N ASP A 98 -20.53 12.86 4.27
CA ASP A 98 -20.23 11.44 4.44
C ASP A 98 -18.95 11.20 5.24
N GLU A 99 -18.81 9.99 5.77
CA GLU A 99 -17.70 9.56 6.60
C GLU A 99 -16.99 8.37 5.95
N ILE A 100 -15.66 8.34 6.12
CA ILE A 100 -14.80 7.23 5.68
C ILE A 100 -13.98 6.76 6.87
N VAL A 101 -14.16 5.49 7.24
CA VAL A 101 -13.48 4.84 8.37
C VAL A 101 -12.23 4.12 7.86
N TYR A 102 -11.10 4.30 8.53
CA TYR A 102 -9.87 3.58 8.24
C TYR A 102 -8.93 3.53 9.45
N PRO A 103 -8.03 2.53 9.51
CA PRO A 103 -7.09 2.41 10.62
C PRO A 103 -6.03 3.51 10.56
N TRP A 104 -5.51 3.92 11.72
CA TRP A 104 -4.46 4.90 11.77
C TRP A 104 -3.41 4.56 12.84
N ARG A 105 -2.16 4.46 12.50
CA ARG A 105 -1.39 4.83 11.29
C ARG A 105 -1.61 3.78 10.18
N SER A 106 -1.95 4.27 8.99
CA SER A 106 -2.03 3.49 7.76
C SER A 106 -1.47 4.31 6.59
N PHE A 107 -1.83 3.97 5.33
CA PHE A 107 -1.28 4.65 4.16
C PHE A 107 -1.51 6.17 4.21
N GLU A 108 -0.43 6.91 4.17
CA GLU A 108 -0.42 8.37 4.39
C GLU A 108 -1.24 9.18 3.39
N ALA A 109 -1.64 8.59 2.26
CA ALA A 109 -2.49 9.27 1.29
C ALA A 109 -3.98 9.24 1.64
N TYR A 110 -4.45 8.34 2.51
CA TYR A 110 -5.87 8.21 2.84
C TYR A 110 -6.50 9.53 3.30
N PRO A 111 -5.95 10.27 4.28
CA PRO A 111 -6.54 11.53 4.72
C PRO A 111 -6.69 12.55 3.60
N GLY A 112 -5.67 12.66 2.74
CA GLY A 112 -5.69 13.58 1.61
C GLY A 112 -6.77 13.23 0.59
N ILE A 113 -6.90 11.94 0.25
CA ILE A 113 -7.91 11.45 -0.70
C ILE A 113 -9.32 11.69 -0.15
N VAL A 114 -9.54 11.41 1.13
CA VAL A 114 -10.82 11.67 1.80
C VAL A 114 -11.17 13.16 1.78
N THR A 115 -10.22 14.03 2.10
CA THR A 115 -10.41 15.49 2.05
C THR A 115 -10.73 15.98 0.64
N LEU A 116 -10.07 15.42 -0.40
CA LEU A 116 -10.35 15.76 -1.80
C LEU A 116 -11.79 15.41 -2.22
N ALA A 117 -12.35 14.32 -1.70
CA ALA A 117 -13.76 13.96 -1.89
C ALA A 117 -14.73 14.90 -1.13
N GLY A 118 -14.24 15.63 -0.14
CA GLY A 118 -15.07 16.45 0.76
C GLY A 118 -15.68 15.67 1.91
N ALA A 119 -15.32 14.40 2.06
CA ALA A 119 -15.78 13.54 3.14
C ALA A 119 -14.98 13.75 4.44
N THR A 120 -15.48 13.20 5.53
CA THR A 120 -14.85 13.26 6.86
C THR A 120 -14.04 11.99 7.12
N SER A 121 -12.78 12.16 7.53
CA SER A 121 -11.92 11.06 7.97
C SER A 121 -12.27 10.61 9.38
N ILE A 122 -12.61 9.33 9.55
CA ILE A 122 -12.76 8.67 10.85
C ILE A 122 -11.57 7.73 11.02
N GLN A 123 -10.54 8.24 11.67
CA GLN A 123 -9.28 7.53 11.91
C GLN A 123 -9.39 6.72 13.20
N VAL A 124 -9.28 5.38 13.10
CA VAL A 124 -9.31 4.48 14.25
C VAL A 124 -7.88 4.10 14.61
N PRO A 125 -7.39 4.41 15.82
CA PRO A 125 -6.04 4.03 16.23
C PRO A 125 -5.81 2.52 16.11
N ASN A 126 -4.63 2.14 15.64
CA ASN A 126 -4.21 0.75 15.67
C ASN A 126 -4.02 0.26 17.12
N LEU A 127 -4.15 -1.04 17.31
CA LEU A 127 -3.77 -1.72 18.54
C LEU A 127 -2.24 -1.64 18.76
N ALA A 128 -1.81 -1.94 19.97
CA ALA A 128 -0.40 -2.20 20.27
C ALA A 128 0.17 -3.23 19.29
N GLY A 129 1.41 -3.02 18.85
CA GLY A 129 2.01 -3.85 17.79
C GLY A 129 1.57 -3.50 16.37
N GLY A 130 0.77 -2.44 16.16
CA GLY A 130 0.45 -1.88 14.84
C GLY A 130 -0.64 -2.64 14.08
N HIS A 131 -1.36 -3.55 14.71
CA HIS A 131 -2.51 -4.25 14.13
C HIS A 131 -3.75 -3.36 14.06
N HIS A 132 -4.64 -3.58 13.11
CA HIS A 132 -5.92 -2.88 13.05
C HIS A 132 -6.83 -3.28 14.20
N ASP A 133 -7.47 -2.29 14.85
CA ASP A 133 -8.59 -2.52 15.77
C ASP A 133 -9.89 -2.61 14.97
N LEU A 134 -10.17 -3.80 14.42
CA LEU A 134 -11.35 -4.03 13.60
C LEU A 134 -12.66 -3.90 14.40
N ASP A 135 -12.63 -4.15 15.70
CA ASP A 135 -13.79 -3.98 16.57
C ASP A 135 -14.11 -2.49 16.77
N ALA A 136 -13.10 -1.67 17.04
CA ALA A 136 -13.27 -0.24 17.11
C ALA A 136 -13.63 0.37 15.74
N MET A 137 -13.08 -0.15 14.63
CA MET A 137 -13.47 0.27 13.28
C MET A 137 -14.94 -0.02 13.00
N ALA A 138 -15.44 -1.20 13.35
CA ALA A 138 -16.85 -1.56 13.21
C ALA A 138 -17.74 -0.66 14.09
N ALA A 139 -17.34 -0.38 15.32
CA ALA A 139 -18.04 0.51 16.23
C ALA A 139 -18.06 1.98 15.76
N ALA A 140 -17.10 2.39 14.94
CA ALA A 140 -17.03 3.74 14.38
C ALA A 140 -17.94 3.95 13.15
N ILE A 141 -18.58 2.90 12.62
CA ILE A 141 -19.52 2.99 11.50
C ILE A 141 -20.82 3.67 11.97
N THR A 142 -21.24 4.70 11.24
CA THR A 142 -22.48 5.46 11.48
C THR A 142 -23.37 5.45 10.23
N ASP A 143 -24.55 6.04 10.30
CA ASP A 143 -25.44 6.23 9.15
C ASP A 143 -24.82 7.11 8.03
N ARG A 144 -23.77 7.86 8.32
CA ARG A 144 -23.03 8.66 7.35
C ARG A 144 -21.83 7.92 6.76
N THR A 145 -21.44 6.78 7.30
CA THR A 145 -20.31 6.02 6.77
C THR A 145 -20.66 5.45 5.39
N ARG A 146 -19.82 5.75 4.41
CA ARG A 146 -19.97 5.24 3.03
C ARG A 146 -18.87 4.27 2.65
N VAL A 147 -17.69 4.44 3.21
CA VAL A 147 -16.52 3.64 2.87
C VAL A 147 -15.78 3.24 4.14
N VAL A 148 -15.33 1.99 4.18
CA VAL A 148 -14.31 1.51 5.12
C VAL A 148 -13.10 1.04 4.32
N ILE A 149 -11.89 1.41 4.75
CA ILE A 149 -10.65 0.97 4.12
C ILE A 149 -9.89 0.08 5.09
N ILE A 150 -9.48 -1.10 4.63
CA ILE A 150 -8.61 -2.04 5.34
C ILE A 150 -7.35 -2.22 4.49
N CYS A 151 -6.16 -2.02 5.07
CA CYS A 151 -4.88 -2.21 4.41
C CYS A 151 -4.20 -3.46 4.98
N SER A 152 -4.05 -4.52 4.17
CA SER A 152 -3.44 -5.77 4.63
C SER A 152 -2.56 -6.38 3.52
N PRO A 153 -1.24 -6.45 3.74
CA PRO A 153 -0.44 -5.89 4.86
C PRO A 153 -0.53 -4.38 4.99
N ASN A 154 -0.61 -3.91 6.25
CA ASN A 154 -0.73 -2.49 6.53
C ASN A 154 0.56 -1.73 6.24
N ASN A 155 0.45 -0.59 5.63
CA ASN A 155 1.54 0.38 5.46
C ASN A 155 1.31 1.55 6.44
N PRO A 156 2.15 1.79 7.47
CA PRO A 156 3.57 1.39 7.52
C PRO A 156 3.90 0.20 8.44
N THR A 157 2.98 -0.38 9.18
CA THR A 157 3.27 -1.35 10.25
C THR A 157 3.64 -2.75 9.76
N SER A 158 3.34 -3.09 8.51
CA SER A 158 3.57 -4.40 7.87
C SER A 158 2.75 -5.57 8.44
N THR A 159 1.81 -5.28 9.34
CA THR A 159 0.91 -6.28 9.95
C THR A 159 -0.21 -6.69 9.01
N ILE A 160 -0.76 -7.89 9.21
CA ILE A 160 -1.88 -8.43 8.43
C ILE A 160 -3.18 -8.45 9.22
N VAL A 161 -4.27 -8.56 8.47
CA VAL A 161 -5.58 -9.01 8.96
C VAL A 161 -5.74 -10.47 8.57
N THR A 162 -6.16 -11.33 9.50
CA THR A 162 -6.44 -12.73 9.20
C THR A 162 -7.83 -12.92 8.59
N SER A 163 -8.06 -14.02 7.86
CA SER A 163 -9.38 -14.36 7.31
C SER A 163 -10.46 -14.41 8.39
N ALA A 164 -10.15 -14.97 9.55
CA ALA A 164 -11.09 -15.03 10.68
C ALA A 164 -11.47 -13.65 11.21
N GLN A 165 -10.47 -12.74 11.35
CA GLN A 165 -10.70 -11.36 11.77
C GLN A 165 -11.52 -10.60 10.71
N PHE A 166 -11.20 -10.77 9.42
CA PHE A 166 -11.92 -10.13 8.32
C PHE A 166 -13.38 -10.59 8.27
N THR A 167 -13.66 -11.88 8.34
CA THR A 167 -15.02 -12.43 8.38
C THR A 167 -15.82 -11.89 9.58
N GLY A 168 -15.18 -11.87 10.76
CA GLY A 168 -15.81 -11.31 11.96
C GLY A 168 -16.11 -9.81 11.87
N PHE A 169 -15.26 -9.06 11.14
CA PHE A 169 -15.47 -7.64 10.85
C PHE A 169 -16.62 -7.45 9.85
N MET A 170 -16.58 -8.16 8.70
CA MET A 170 -17.60 -8.03 7.65
C MET A 170 -19.01 -8.37 8.14
N ALA A 171 -19.13 -9.28 9.10
CA ALA A 171 -20.42 -9.57 9.74
C ALA A 171 -21.05 -8.39 10.50
N LYS A 172 -20.25 -7.35 10.83
CA LYS A 172 -20.68 -6.12 11.53
C LYS A 172 -20.87 -4.93 10.57
N VAL A 173 -20.34 -5.03 9.34
CA VAL A 173 -20.42 -3.93 8.36
C VAL A 173 -21.76 -3.95 7.64
N PRO A 174 -22.52 -2.84 7.59
CA PRO A 174 -23.73 -2.76 6.79
C PRO A 174 -23.45 -3.02 5.30
N PRO A 175 -24.31 -3.78 4.59
CA PRO A 175 -24.10 -4.10 3.17
C PRO A 175 -24.14 -2.89 2.23
N THR A 176 -24.57 -1.74 2.73
CA THR A 176 -24.60 -0.46 2.01
C THR A 176 -23.29 0.32 2.13
N VAL A 177 -22.35 -0.13 2.94
CA VAL A 177 -21.04 0.48 3.14
C VAL A 177 -20.02 -0.23 2.24
N LEU A 178 -19.34 0.50 1.38
CA LEU A 178 -18.26 -0.02 0.55
C LEU A 178 -17.06 -0.39 1.43
N VAL A 179 -16.58 -1.62 1.34
CA VAL A 179 -15.34 -2.04 1.97
C VAL A 179 -14.24 -2.14 0.90
N ILE A 180 -13.14 -1.42 1.11
CA ILE A 180 -11.97 -1.48 0.24
C ILE A 180 -10.89 -2.23 1.00
N LEU A 181 -10.46 -3.39 0.48
CA LEU A 181 -9.31 -4.14 0.98
C LEU A 181 -8.10 -3.80 0.10
N ASP A 182 -7.20 -3.00 0.64
CA ASP A 182 -5.97 -2.59 -0.04
C ASP A 182 -4.88 -3.64 0.20
N GLU A 183 -4.69 -4.49 -0.79
CA GLU A 183 -3.73 -5.60 -0.83
C GLU A 183 -2.47 -5.26 -1.66
N ALA A 184 -1.97 -4.03 -1.56
CA ALA A 184 -0.81 -3.58 -2.33
C ALA A 184 0.47 -4.39 -2.07
N TYR A 185 0.52 -5.20 -1.02
CA TYR A 185 1.67 -6.02 -0.60
C TYR A 185 1.34 -7.51 -0.49
N PHE A 186 0.24 -7.96 -1.07
CA PHE A 186 -0.27 -9.33 -0.93
C PHE A 186 0.75 -10.40 -1.33
N GLU A 187 1.51 -10.17 -2.39
CA GLU A 187 2.50 -11.12 -2.92
C GLU A 187 3.68 -11.39 -1.97
N PHE A 188 3.85 -10.57 -0.93
CA PHE A 188 4.87 -10.76 0.12
C PHE A 188 4.38 -11.55 1.33
N VAL A 189 3.09 -11.89 1.38
CA VAL A 189 2.47 -12.57 2.52
C VAL A 189 2.77 -14.05 2.49
N THR A 190 3.30 -14.59 3.60
CA THR A 190 3.59 -16.02 3.75
C THR A 190 2.72 -16.68 4.82
N ASP A 191 1.99 -15.90 5.64
CA ASP A 191 1.08 -16.44 6.65
C ASP A 191 -0.18 -17.01 5.97
N PRO A 192 -0.45 -18.31 6.10
CA PRO A 192 -1.63 -18.93 5.50
C PRO A 192 -2.97 -18.48 6.11
N HIS A 193 -2.93 -17.82 7.27
CA HIS A 193 -4.12 -17.27 7.91
C HIS A 193 -4.47 -15.86 7.43
N ALA A 194 -3.60 -15.19 6.67
CA ALA A 194 -3.86 -13.87 6.13
C ALA A 194 -5.11 -13.87 5.23
N VAL A 195 -5.90 -12.81 5.29
CA VAL A 195 -7.03 -12.66 4.38
C VAL A 195 -6.56 -12.57 2.93
N SER A 196 -7.25 -13.29 2.04
CA SER A 196 -7.16 -13.12 0.60
C SER A 196 -8.46 -12.52 0.09
N GLY A 197 -8.42 -11.27 -0.31
CA GLY A 197 -9.63 -10.56 -0.72
C GLY A 197 -10.34 -11.19 -1.90
N LEU A 198 -9.60 -11.80 -2.85
CA LEU A 198 -10.21 -12.49 -3.98
C LEU A 198 -11.07 -13.68 -3.55
N ALA A 199 -10.70 -14.39 -2.48
CA ALA A 199 -11.48 -15.50 -1.94
C ALA A 199 -12.76 -15.04 -1.20
N GLU A 200 -12.83 -13.76 -0.81
CA GLU A 200 -13.95 -13.20 -0.05
C GLU A 200 -15.00 -12.51 -0.95
N LEU A 201 -14.72 -12.30 -2.23
CA LEU A 201 -15.60 -11.53 -3.14
C LEU A 201 -17.00 -12.13 -3.29
N GLU A 202 -17.10 -13.46 -3.40
CA GLU A 202 -18.39 -14.14 -3.56
C GLU A 202 -19.32 -13.94 -2.36
N ASN A 203 -18.73 -13.79 -1.15
CA ASN A 203 -19.47 -13.64 0.10
C ASN A 203 -19.83 -12.18 0.40
N HIS A 204 -19.16 -11.21 -0.23
CA HIS A 204 -19.26 -9.80 0.13
C HIS A 204 -19.42 -8.90 -1.11
N PRO A 205 -20.66 -8.70 -1.63
CA PRO A 205 -20.88 -7.89 -2.84
C PRO A 205 -20.55 -6.40 -2.68
N ASN A 206 -20.30 -5.94 -1.45
CA ASN A 206 -19.83 -4.60 -1.12
C ASN A 206 -18.31 -4.50 -0.92
N LEU A 207 -17.57 -5.58 -1.22
CA LEU A 207 -16.10 -5.61 -1.17
C LEU A 207 -15.49 -5.23 -2.52
N VAL A 208 -14.46 -4.40 -2.48
CA VAL A 208 -13.53 -4.18 -3.59
C VAL A 208 -12.11 -4.43 -3.11
N VAL A 209 -11.38 -5.27 -3.84
CA VAL A 209 -9.99 -5.61 -3.58
C VAL A 209 -9.10 -4.78 -4.48
N LEU A 210 -8.08 -4.11 -3.92
CA LEU A 210 -7.08 -3.35 -4.67
C LEU A 210 -5.75 -4.09 -4.72
N ARG A 211 -5.14 -4.15 -5.89
CA ARG A 211 -3.80 -4.70 -6.14
C ARG A 211 -2.96 -3.77 -7.00
N THR A 212 -1.65 -3.92 -6.98
CA THR A 212 -0.74 -3.03 -7.70
C THR A 212 0.42 -3.77 -8.35
N TYR A 213 0.87 -3.30 -9.51
CA TYR A 213 2.12 -3.73 -10.11
C TYR A 213 3.36 -2.98 -9.58
N SER A 214 3.14 -2.00 -8.69
CA SER A 214 4.22 -1.12 -8.20
C SER A 214 5.18 -1.79 -7.22
N LYS A 215 4.81 -2.92 -6.59
CA LYS A 215 5.56 -3.53 -5.49
C LYS A 215 6.22 -4.84 -5.93
N ALA A 216 5.55 -5.96 -5.83
CA ALA A 216 6.08 -7.28 -6.20
C ALA A 216 6.59 -7.31 -7.66
N PHE A 217 5.85 -6.74 -8.57
CA PHE A 217 6.16 -6.76 -10.00
C PHE A 217 7.19 -5.70 -10.45
N GLY A 218 7.66 -4.82 -9.55
CA GLY A 218 8.72 -3.84 -9.86
C GLY A 218 8.34 -2.71 -10.83
N LEU A 219 7.05 -2.49 -11.11
CA LEU A 219 6.57 -1.52 -12.12
C LEU A 219 6.11 -0.18 -11.50
N ALA A 220 6.72 0.24 -10.40
CA ALA A 220 6.33 1.47 -9.70
C ALA A 220 6.35 2.73 -10.60
N GLY A 221 7.30 2.82 -11.52
CA GLY A 221 7.45 3.93 -12.46
C GLY A 221 6.38 3.98 -13.55
N LEU A 222 5.74 2.86 -13.90
CA LEU A 222 4.75 2.77 -14.97
C LEU A 222 3.33 3.12 -14.52
N ARG A 223 3.09 3.22 -13.22
CA ARG A 223 1.78 3.60 -12.67
C ARG A 223 0.64 2.72 -13.18
N VAL A 224 0.64 1.44 -12.82
CA VAL A 224 -0.45 0.50 -13.13
C VAL A 224 -0.87 -0.28 -11.89
N GLY A 225 -2.16 -0.41 -11.70
CA GLY A 225 -2.79 -1.19 -10.64
C GLY A 225 -4.18 -1.63 -11.07
N TRP A 226 -4.80 -2.48 -10.31
CA TRP A 226 -6.09 -3.06 -10.63
C TRP A 226 -6.95 -3.27 -9.38
N ALA A 227 -8.25 -3.42 -9.62
CA ALA A 227 -9.25 -3.72 -8.61
C ALA A 227 -10.19 -4.82 -9.10
N VAL A 228 -10.73 -5.59 -8.17
CA VAL A 228 -11.79 -6.57 -8.41
C VAL A 228 -12.94 -6.31 -7.44
N GLY A 229 -14.16 -6.39 -7.93
CA GLY A 229 -15.38 -6.18 -7.16
C GLY A 229 -16.61 -6.15 -8.03
N ALA A 230 -17.78 -5.92 -7.45
CA ALA A 230 -19.03 -5.88 -8.20
C ALA A 230 -18.99 -4.83 -9.34
N SER A 231 -19.45 -5.22 -10.53
CA SER A 231 -19.37 -4.42 -11.75
C SER A 231 -19.96 -3.02 -11.58
N TYR A 232 -21.10 -2.87 -10.91
CA TYR A 232 -21.75 -1.57 -10.70
C TYR A 232 -20.91 -0.59 -9.85
N ILE A 233 -20.12 -1.10 -8.90
CA ILE A 233 -19.19 -0.28 -8.09
C ILE A 233 -18.03 0.17 -8.97
N LEU A 234 -17.47 -0.75 -9.75
CA LEU A 234 -16.33 -0.45 -10.61
C LEU A 234 -16.72 0.45 -11.80
N ASP A 235 -17.96 0.36 -12.31
CA ASP A 235 -18.48 1.29 -13.33
C ASP A 235 -18.56 2.73 -12.80
N ALA A 236 -19.01 2.88 -11.55
CA ALA A 236 -19.01 4.19 -10.90
C ALA A 236 -17.59 4.73 -10.71
N ALA A 237 -16.63 3.88 -10.30
CA ALA A 237 -15.22 4.25 -10.21
C ALA A 237 -14.61 4.63 -11.57
N ARG A 238 -14.92 3.89 -12.65
CA ARG A 238 -14.50 4.22 -14.03
C ARG A 238 -14.97 5.59 -14.47
N SER A 239 -16.17 6.00 -14.03
CA SER A 239 -16.72 7.33 -14.35
C SER A 239 -15.92 8.48 -13.71
N ALA A 240 -15.20 8.21 -12.61
CA ALA A 240 -14.30 9.16 -11.96
C ALA A 240 -12.82 9.05 -12.45
N GLN A 241 -12.54 8.16 -13.40
CA GLN A 241 -11.22 7.97 -13.94
C GLN A 241 -10.82 9.12 -14.88
N ILE A 242 -9.57 9.58 -14.78
CA ILE A 242 -9.00 10.44 -15.83
C ILE A 242 -8.92 9.61 -17.11
N PRO A 243 -9.59 10.03 -18.21
CA PRO A 243 -9.57 9.29 -19.47
C PRO A 243 -8.14 8.97 -19.94
N LEU A 244 -7.93 7.75 -20.44
CA LEU A 244 -6.66 7.32 -21.04
C LEU A 244 -5.44 7.39 -20.09
N SER A 245 -5.67 7.38 -18.77
CA SER A 245 -4.61 7.56 -17.76
C SER A 245 -3.68 6.36 -17.63
N VAL A 246 -4.08 5.15 -18.08
CA VAL A 246 -3.20 3.98 -18.12
C VAL A 246 -2.57 3.90 -19.50
N THR A 247 -1.29 4.25 -19.58
CA THR A 247 -0.57 4.35 -20.86
C THR A 247 -0.36 2.99 -21.53
N GLU A 248 -0.17 2.97 -22.87
CA GLU A 248 0.11 1.72 -23.58
C GLU A 248 1.37 1.01 -23.05
N PRO A 249 2.50 1.70 -22.78
CA PRO A 249 3.65 1.04 -22.14
C PRO A 249 3.32 0.37 -20.81
N ALA A 250 2.45 0.98 -20.00
CA ALA A 250 2.03 0.40 -18.72
C ALA A 250 1.15 -0.84 -18.91
N GLN A 251 0.22 -0.82 -19.86
CA GLN A 251 -0.62 -1.97 -20.19
C GLN A 251 0.20 -3.14 -20.71
N ARG A 252 1.10 -2.91 -21.69
CA ARG A 252 1.99 -3.93 -22.25
C ARG A 252 2.93 -4.52 -21.21
N ALA A 253 3.52 -3.67 -20.36
CA ALA A 253 4.39 -4.12 -19.29
C ALA A 253 3.65 -5.00 -18.27
N ALA A 254 2.41 -4.64 -17.92
CA ALA A 254 1.60 -5.40 -17.00
C ALA A 254 1.18 -6.77 -17.58
N ILE A 255 0.86 -6.83 -18.89
CA ILE A 255 0.57 -8.07 -19.59
C ILE A 255 1.82 -8.96 -19.63
N ALA A 256 2.98 -8.41 -20.03
CA ALA A 256 4.23 -9.13 -20.02
C ALA A 256 4.62 -9.64 -18.63
N ALA A 257 4.33 -8.87 -17.58
CA ALA A 257 4.56 -9.29 -16.21
C ALA A 257 3.68 -10.49 -15.79
N LEU A 258 2.45 -10.59 -16.31
CA LEU A 258 1.59 -11.77 -16.10
C LEU A 258 2.14 -13.00 -16.83
N ASP A 259 2.76 -12.83 -18.01
CA ASP A 259 3.33 -13.94 -18.78
C ASP A 259 4.56 -14.58 -18.10
N ILE A 260 5.27 -13.80 -17.27
CA ILE A 260 6.47 -14.23 -16.53
C ILE A 260 6.26 -14.15 -15.02
N GLU A 261 5.04 -14.28 -14.55
CA GLU A 261 4.68 -14.05 -13.13
C GLU A 261 5.53 -14.93 -12.20
N ASP A 262 5.71 -16.21 -12.52
CA ASP A 262 6.49 -17.13 -11.68
C ASP A 262 7.94 -16.69 -11.52
N GLU A 263 8.57 -16.14 -12.58
CA GLU A 263 9.94 -15.62 -12.51
C GLU A 263 10.02 -14.36 -11.63
N LEU A 264 9.03 -13.47 -11.72
CA LEU A 264 8.97 -12.27 -10.90
C LEU A 264 8.70 -12.60 -9.42
N LEU A 265 7.84 -13.58 -9.16
CA LEU A 265 7.54 -14.04 -7.80
C LEU A 265 8.72 -14.78 -7.16
N ALA A 266 9.54 -15.50 -7.92
CA ALA A 266 10.80 -16.02 -7.40
C ALA A 266 11.72 -14.92 -6.88
N GLY A 267 11.77 -13.75 -7.53
CA GLY A 267 12.47 -12.57 -7.01
C GLY A 267 11.80 -11.96 -5.75
N VAL A 268 10.49 -12.14 -5.58
CA VAL A 268 9.78 -11.76 -4.33
C VAL A 268 10.15 -12.69 -3.19
N ASP A 269 10.30 -14.00 -3.45
CA ASP A 269 10.72 -14.98 -2.44
C ASP A 269 12.10 -14.62 -1.87
N GLU A 270 13.05 -14.18 -2.71
CA GLU A 270 14.34 -13.67 -2.24
C GLU A 270 14.20 -12.45 -1.29
N LEU A 271 13.27 -11.54 -1.59
CA LEU A 271 12.99 -10.40 -0.71
C LEU A 271 12.31 -10.82 0.59
N ILE A 272 11.47 -11.85 0.57
CA ILE A 272 10.85 -12.44 1.76
C ILE A 272 11.93 -13.08 2.65
N GLU A 273 12.86 -13.84 2.10
CA GLU A 273 14.00 -14.40 2.87
C GLU A 273 14.87 -13.30 3.46
N ARG A 274 15.15 -12.25 2.69
CA ARG A 274 15.90 -11.07 3.15
C ARG A 274 15.17 -10.35 4.29
N ARG A 275 13.85 -10.19 4.18
CA ARG A 275 12.99 -9.66 5.22
C ARG A 275 13.09 -10.49 6.50
N ALA A 276 13.00 -11.81 6.39
CA ALA A 276 13.09 -12.72 7.55
C ALA A 276 14.44 -12.60 8.27
N ARG A 277 15.55 -12.53 7.53
CA ARG A 277 16.89 -12.32 8.11
C ARG A 277 17.00 -10.97 8.81
N LEU A 278 16.50 -9.91 8.18
CA LEU A 278 16.48 -8.57 8.78
C LEU A 278 15.64 -8.54 10.06
N PHE A 279 14.43 -9.09 10.03
CA PHE A 279 13.56 -9.15 11.19
C PHE A 279 14.21 -9.90 12.36
N ALA A 280 14.75 -11.09 12.11
CA ALA A 280 15.45 -11.88 13.14
C ALA A 280 16.63 -11.11 13.74
N GLY A 281 17.42 -10.42 12.90
CA GLY A 281 18.53 -9.59 13.35
C GLY A 281 18.08 -8.42 14.24
N LEU A 282 17.02 -7.72 13.85
CA LEU A 282 16.45 -6.61 14.65
C LEU A 282 15.97 -7.09 16.02
N VAL A 283 15.27 -8.23 16.08
CA VAL A 283 14.84 -8.83 17.34
C VAL A 283 16.03 -9.23 18.22
N ALA A 284 17.09 -9.78 17.62
CA ALA A 284 18.32 -10.13 18.33
C ALA A 284 19.04 -8.90 18.92
N GLU A 285 18.98 -7.75 18.25
CA GLU A 285 19.49 -6.47 18.74
C GLU A 285 18.57 -5.80 19.79
N GLY A 286 17.43 -6.41 20.12
CA GLY A 286 16.53 -5.94 21.17
C GLY A 286 15.41 -5.02 20.70
N TRP A 287 15.23 -4.84 19.40
CA TRP A 287 14.10 -4.08 18.84
C TRP A 287 12.78 -4.85 18.98
N THR A 288 11.74 -4.14 19.37
CA THR A 288 10.36 -4.63 19.29
C THR A 288 9.76 -4.07 18.00
N VAL A 289 9.78 -4.87 16.94
CA VAL A 289 9.18 -4.54 15.64
C VAL A 289 8.03 -5.50 15.37
N PRO A 290 6.93 -5.05 14.76
CA PRO A 290 5.86 -5.95 14.33
C PRO A 290 6.42 -7.00 13.36
N GLU A 291 5.90 -8.23 13.41
CA GLU A 291 6.24 -9.24 12.40
C GLU A 291 5.84 -8.73 11.01
N PRO A 292 6.81 -8.61 10.08
CA PRO A 292 6.54 -7.93 8.82
C PRO A 292 6.03 -8.90 7.75
N HIS A 293 4.93 -8.52 7.08
CA HIS A 293 4.34 -9.27 5.96
C HIS A 293 4.36 -8.52 4.62
N GLY A 294 4.74 -7.22 4.61
CA GLY A 294 5.02 -6.46 3.38
C GLY A 294 6.50 -6.49 2.99
N ASN A 295 6.92 -5.66 2.05
CA ASN A 295 8.33 -5.50 1.67
C ASN A 295 9.03 -4.39 2.49
N PHE A 296 8.73 -4.27 3.77
CA PHE A 296 9.29 -3.27 4.68
C PHE A 296 9.13 -3.70 6.14
N VAL A 297 9.93 -3.09 7.01
CA VAL A 297 9.84 -3.18 8.48
C VAL A 297 9.45 -1.83 9.06
N TRP A 298 8.87 -1.83 10.26
CA TRP A 298 8.42 -0.65 10.98
C TRP A 298 9.14 -0.48 12.31
N PHE A 299 9.81 0.64 12.49
CA PHE A 299 10.44 1.06 13.75
C PHE A 299 9.51 2.05 14.44
N ALA A 300 8.79 1.63 15.46
CA ALA A 300 7.89 2.48 16.25
C ALA A 300 8.70 3.31 17.26
N ALA A 301 9.44 4.31 16.80
CA ALA A 301 10.37 5.09 17.62
C ALA A 301 9.70 6.26 18.37
N GLY A 302 8.42 6.53 18.14
CA GLY A 302 7.67 7.58 18.85
C GLY A 302 8.35 8.94 18.82
N ALA A 303 8.56 9.55 19.98
CA ALA A 303 9.22 10.86 20.10
C ALA A 303 10.67 10.87 19.59
N GLU A 304 11.36 9.74 19.62
CA GLU A 304 12.75 9.60 19.17
C GLU A 304 12.91 9.42 17.67
N THR A 305 11.81 9.38 16.90
CA THR A 305 11.80 9.13 15.46
C THR A 305 12.83 9.97 14.69
N THR A 306 12.95 11.26 15.00
CA THR A 306 13.88 12.16 14.30
C THR A 306 15.34 11.83 14.62
N ALA A 307 15.64 11.49 15.87
CA ALA A 307 16.99 11.12 16.30
C ALA A 307 17.41 9.77 15.70
N VAL A 308 16.50 8.78 15.69
CA VAL A 308 16.74 7.49 15.03
C VAL A 308 16.97 7.67 13.53
N ALA A 309 16.16 8.52 12.87
CA ALA A 309 16.33 8.81 11.45
C ALA A 309 17.72 9.41 11.14
N ALA A 310 18.21 10.30 11.99
CA ALA A 310 19.55 10.89 11.83
C ALA A 310 20.66 9.84 11.93
N VAL A 311 20.58 8.91 12.89
CA VAL A 311 21.55 7.80 13.01
C VAL A 311 21.55 6.92 11.75
N LEU A 312 20.37 6.58 11.24
CA LEU A 312 20.23 5.79 10.00
C LEU A 312 20.77 6.54 8.78
N GLU A 313 20.48 7.85 8.66
CA GLU A 313 20.96 8.70 7.57
C GLU A 313 22.49 8.82 7.58
N ASP A 314 23.12 8.98 8.74
CA ASP A 314 24.59 9.02 8.89
C ASP A 314 25.25 7.74 8.37
N ASP A 315 24.57 6.59 8.51
CA ASP A 315 25.02 5.30 7.98
C ASP A 315 24.57 5.06 6.54
N GLY A 316 23.98 6.05 5.88
CA GLY A 316 23.53 5.95 4.49
C GLY A 316 22.28 5.11 4.30
N ILE A 317 21.41 5.03 5.29
CA ILE A 317 20.08 4.38 5.22
C ILE A 317 19.01 5.45 5.18
N ILE A 318 18.31 5.58 4.05
CA ILE A 318 17.24 6.58 3.87
C ILE A 318 15.87 5.91 4.00
N GLY A 319 15.27 5.95 5.18
CA GLY A 319 13.93 5.44 5.46
C GLY A 319 12.82 6.47 5.22
N ARG A 320 11.56 6.05 5.37
CA ARG A 320 10.40 6.94 5.39
C ARG A 320 10.07 7.32 6.82
N VAL A 321 10.29 8.58 7.15
CA VAL A 321 10.07 9.13 8.48
C VAL A 321 8.60 9.57 8.62
N PHE A 322 7.96 9.12 9.68
CA PHE A 322 6.64 9.55 10.14
C PHE A 322 6.84 10.22 11.50
N ALA A 323 6.99 11.53 11.48
CA ALA A 323 7.39 12.29 12.67
C ALA A 323 6.46 12.03 13.87
N GLY A 324 7.04 11.66 15.00
CA GLY A 324 6.31 11.32 16.22
C GLY A 324 5.72 9.91 16.28
N ASP A 325 5.78 9.13 15.18
CA ASP A 325 5.27 7.76 15.11
C ASP A 325 6.40 6.74 14.93
N GLY A 326 7.21 6.90 13.87
CA GLY A 326 8.28 5.94 13.59
C GLY A 326 8.87 6.06 12.20
N ILE A 327 9.60 5.02 11.78
CA ILE A 327 10.30 4.97 10.50
C ILE A 327 9.97 3.66 9.79
N ARG A 328 9.51 3.75 8.56
CA ARG A 328 9.34 2.59 7.69
C ARG A 328 10.59 2.42 6.82
N ILE A 329 11.15 1.24 6.81
CA ILE A 329 12.35 0.87 6.05
C ILE A 329 11.98 -0.23 5.06
N SER A 330 12.14 0.02 3.77
CA SER A 330 11.91 -0.98 2.71
C SER A 330 12.94 -2.10 2.77
N ILE A 331 12.57 -3.30 2.36
CA ILE A 331 13.51 -4.38 2.06
C ILE A 331 14.14 -4.05 0.72
N GLY A 332 15.40 -3.63 0.75
CA GLY A 332 16.16 -3.19 -0.41
C GLY A 332 17.16 -4.23 -0.89
N GLU A 333 18.25 -3.72 -1.46
CA GLU A 333 19.39 -4.50 -1.93
C GLU A 333 20.02 -5.32 -0.81
N GLU A 334 20.65 -6.46 -1.14
CA GLU A 334 21.27 -7.37 -0.17
C GLU A 334 22.24 -6.65 0.80
N GLY A 335 23.09 -5.77 0.26
CA GLY A 335 24.04 -5.00 1.06
C GLY A 335 23.43 -4.04 2.06
N SER A 336 22.12 -3.74 1.95
CA SER A 336 21.41 -2.86 2.88
C SER A 336 21.12 -3.54 4.22
N VAL A 337 20.99 -4.86 4.26
CA VAL A 337 20.61 -5.63 5.47
C VAL A 337 21.64 -5.48 6.57
N GLU A 338 22.90 -5.83 6.28
CA GLU A 338 23.97 -5.73 7.27
C GLU A 338 24.21 -4.29 7.73
N ARG A 339 24.10 -3.32 6.81
CA ARG A 339 24.26 -1.91 7.16
C ARG A 339 23.13 -1.46 8.10
N LEU A 340 21.89 -1.84 7.80
CA LEU A 340 20.75 -1.50 8.65
C LEU A 340 20.83 -2.16 10.03
N LEU A 341 21.27 -3.43 10.13
CA LEU A 341 21.46 -4.10 11.42
C LEU A 341 22.53 -3.40 12.27
N ARG A 342 23.68 -3.02 11.68
CA ARG A 342 24.69 -2.22 12.40
C ARG A 342 24.16 -0.87 12.88
N SER A 343 23.38 -0.17 12.03
CA SER A 343 22.75 1.10 12.41
C SER A 343 21.73 0.90 13.53
N ALA A 344 20.95 -0.17 13.47
CA ALA A 344 19.96 -0.52 14.48
C ALA A 344 20.61 -0.82 15.84
N ALA A 345 21.74 -1.56 15.86
CA ALA A 345 22.54 -1.79 17.06
C ALA A 345 23.08 -0.47 17.65
N ARG A 346 23.60 0.43 16.78
CA ARG A 346 24.07 1.77 17.22
C ARG A 346 22.93 2.60 17.83
N VAL A 347 21.71 2.51 17.30
CA VAL A 347 20.55 3.17 17.92
C VAL A 347 20.26 2.62 19.30
N VAL A 348 20.29 1.30 19.50
CA VAL A 348 20.09 0.66 20.82
C VAL A 348 21.10 1.18 21.84
N GLU A 349 22.36 1.32 21.44
CA GLU A 349 23.44 1.82 22.31
C GLU A 349 23.31 3.31 22.64
N THR A 350 22.94 4.14 21.66
CA THR A 350 22.98 5.61 21.78
C THR A 350 21.66 6.25 22.14
N LEU A 351 20.54 5.60 21.81
CA LEU A 351 19.16 6.07 22.01
C LEU A 351 18.28 4.97 22.64
N PRO A 352 18.60 4.46 23.86
CA PRO A 352 17.85 3.35 24.45
C PRO A 352 16.34 3.65 24.62
N GLY A 353 15.96 4.91 24.82
CA GLY A 353 14.55 5.32 24.89
C GLY A 353 13.75 5.07 23.61
N ALA A 354 14.40 5.04 22.43
CA ALA A 354 13.73 4.74 21.17
C ALA A 354 13.24 3.28 21.12
N VAL A 355 14.01 2.38 21.72
CA VAL A 355 13.70 0.93 21.76
C VAL A 355 12.68 0.62 22.85
N GLU A 356 12.72 1.34 23.98
CA GLU A 356 11.74 1.20 25.05
C GLU A 356 10.35 1.71 24.63
N ASN A 357 10.27 2.80 23.87
CA ASN A 357 9.03 3.32 23.32
C ASN A 357 8.38 2.31 22.36
N ALA A 358 9.17 1.55 21.60
CA ALA A 358 8.67 0.48 20.74
C ALA A 358 8.00 -0.66 21.52
N ARG A 359 8.32 -0.84 22.81
CA ARG A 359 7.74 -1.87 23.68
C ARG A 359 6.40 -1.46 24.29
N LEU A 360 6.06 -0.17 24.23
CA LEU A 360 4.87 0.39 24.86
C LEU A 360 3.74 0.70 23.84
N GLY A 361 4.04 0.59 22.52
CA GLY A 361 3.13 0.86 21.41
C GLY A 361 2.21 -0.31 21.06
#